data_63cb6f066ab5ee162099853385eef423
#
_entry.id   63cb6f066ab5ee162099853385eef423
#
_cell.length_a   1.000
_cell.length_b   1.000
_cell.length_c   1.000
_cell.angle_alpha   90.00
_cell.angle_beta   90.00
_cell.angle_gamma   90.00
#
_symmetry.space_group_name_H-M   'P 1'
#
loop_
_entity.id
_entity.type
_entity.pdbx_description
1 polymer ?
#
loop_
_entity_poly.entity_id
_entity_poly.type
_entity_poly.pdbx_seq_one_letter_code
_entity_poly.pdbx_strand_id
1 'polypeptide(L)'
;ADFTFLTIADSSGIDWTRDGIPALWSNYRNAGDGRWCFDGYYTPSPETYIPTGNRVFFRNAASYMIRSFLYQAGSTRTARDLSIAMLDTMISEQSDDGCWPTLSGSTWLESEYGIGAGFFDTRFNTEFAGLLLLAEYRFPSDIYRDSLRRYCVFFKNFAENYHSETGLGSWFIPDYWHEGMSSVSHTSLNHQLAEILFLYRASDALADDSLSALADRMLLAVDETGEDWVLPDGNLHYQVSQDGEYGNTDYPYLTYDDLFKLQKYLSDRFSRTDPVLDLLMQHKRAWMDANGITAYMK
;
A
#
# COMPACT_ATOMS: atom_id res chain seq x y z
N ALA A 1 -6.48 26.66 14.28
CA ALA A 1 -6.94 27.23 13.02
C ALA A 1 -7.38 26.12 12.04
N ASP A 2 -6.98 24.92 12.30
CA ASP A 2 -6.98 23.87 11.30
C ASP A 2 -8.35 23.25 11.03
N PHE A 3 -9.35 23.52 11.85
CA PHE A 3 -10.72 23.02 11.69
C PHE A 3 -11.77 24.07 11.38
N THR A 4 -11.36 25.30 11.23
CA THR A 4 -12.30 26.40 11.01
C THR A 4 -13.16 26.21 9.77
N PHE A 5 -12.60 25.62 8.71
CA PHE A 5 -13.36 25.38 7.49
C PHE A 5 -14.37 24.22 7.60
N LEU A 6 -14.13 23.24 8.46
CA LEU A 6 -15.08 22.16 8.70
C LEU A 6 -16.31 22.62 9.48
N THR A 7 -16.16 23.67 10.27
CA THR A 7 -17.24 24.26 11.07
C THR A 7 -18.04 25.34 10.30
N ILE A 8 -17.54 25.78 9.16
CA ILE A 8 -18.20 26.85 8.39
C ILE A 8 -19.50 26.40 7.74
N ALA A 9 -19.77 25.13 7.71
CA ALA A 9 -20.85 24.80 6.83
C ALA A 9 -21.99 24.12 7.55
N ASP A 10 -23.03 24.86 7.79
CA ASP A 10 -24.39 24.32 7.77
C ASP A 10 -24.62 23.47 6.49
N SER A 11 -23.78 23.64 5.50
CA SER A 11 -23.77 22.92 4.22
C SER A 11 -22.74 21.78 4.16
N SER A 12 -22.09 21.39 5.26
CA SER A 12 -21.09 20.29 5.25
C SER A 12 -21.68 18.96 4.78
N GLY A 13 -23.00 18.83 4.86
CA GLY A 13 -23.67 17.57 4.52
C GLY A 13 -23.33 16.43 5.47
N ILE A 14 -22.76 16.74 6.63
CA ILE A 14 -22.41 15.73 7.64
C ILE A 14 -23.65 15.41 8.47
N ASP A 15 -24.10 14.19 8.39
CA ASP A 15 -25.13 13.65 9.28
C ASP A 15 -24.47 13.14 10.58
N TRP A 16 -24.42 13.99 11.58
CA TRP A 16 -23.83 13.69 12.89
C TRP A 16 -24.58 12.63 13.67
N THR A 17 -25.81 12.27 13.28
CA THR A 17 -26.61 11.23 13.94
C THR A 17 -26.29 9.83 13.41
N ARG A 18 -25.62 9.74 12.29
CA ARG A 18 -25.28 8.47 11.65
C ARG A 18 -24.16 7.77 12.41
N ASP A 19 -24.34 6.46 12.64
CA ASP A 19 -23.35 5.63 13.30
C ASP A 19 -21.97 5.73 12.66
N GLY A 20 -20.95 5.88 13.51
CA GLY A 20 -19.54 5.98 13.10
C GLY A 20 -19.08 7.38 12.67
N ILE A 21 -19.97 8.28 12.26
CA ILE A 21 -19.59 9.63 11.83
C ILE A 21 -18.93 10.45 12.94
N PRO A 22 -19.50 10.54 14.15
CA PRO A 22 -18.84 11.27 15.25
C PRO A 22 -17.48 10.70 15.62
N ALA A 23 -17.34 9.37 15.63
CA ALA A 23 -16.07 8.71 15.91
C ALA A 23 -15.03 8.97 14.82
N LEU A 24 -15.42 8.89 13.55
CA LEU A 24 -14.57 9.21 12.41
C LEU A 24 -14.00 10.63 12.53
N TRP A 25 -14.84 11.64 12.72
CA TRP A 25 -14.39 13.02 12.81
C TRP A 25 -13.60 13.31 14.08
N SER A 26 -13.93 12.62 15.19
CA SER A 26 -13.12 12.68 16.40
C SER A 26 -11.73 12.11 16.17
N ASN A 27 -11.63 11.00 15.46
CA ASN A 27 -10.34 10.40 15.11
C ASN A 27 -9.50 11.31 14.22
N TYR A 28 -10.09 11.99 13.25
CA TYR A 28 -9.36 12.98 12.44
C TYR A 28 -8.86 14.16 13.24
N ARG A 29 -9.65 14.65 14.16
CA ARG A 29 -9.24 15.74 15.06
C ARG A 29 -8.10 15.31 15.99
N ASN A 30 -8.16 14.07 16.43
CA ASN A 30 -7.20 13.49 17.38
C ASN A 30 -6.15 12.63 16.67
N ALA A 31 -6.17 12.57 15.33
CA ALA A 31 -5.27 11.73 14.56
C ALA A 31 -3.85 12.22 14.66
N GLY A 32 -3.33 12.00 15.81
CA GLY A 32 -1.94 11.99 16.09
C GLY A 32 -1.22 13.29 15.80
N ASP A 33 0.00 13.11 15.52
CA ASP A 33 0.97 14.16 15.41
C ASP A 33 1.03 14.82 14.02
N GLY A 34 0.19 14.38 13.07
CA GLY A 34 0.16 14.90 11.71
C GLY A 34 -0.35 16.33 11.58
N ARG A 35 -0.29 16.85 10.38
CA ARG A 35 -0.67 18.23 10.06
C ARG A 35 -1.55 18.29 8.82
N TRP A 36 -2.59 19.11 8.90
CA TRP A 36 -3.41 19.49 7.76
C TRP A 36 -2.83 20.74 7.11
N CYS A 37 -2.63 20.67 5.80
CA CYS A 37 -2.28 21.79 4.94
C CYS A 37 -3.39 21.99 3.89
N PHE A 38 -3.29 23.07 3.09
CA PHE A 38 -4.30 23.35 2.07
C PHE A 38 -4.40 22.27 0.99
N ASP A 39 -3.33 21.50 0.81
CA ASP A 39 -3.14 20.47 -0.20
C ASP A 39 -3.25 19.04 0.35
N GLY A 40 -3.57 18.89 1.62
CA GLY A 40 -3.83 17.59 2.22
C GLY A 40 -3.22 17.37 3.60
N TYR A 41 -3.08 16.10 3.95
CA TYR A 41 -2.60 15.67 5.27
C TYR A 41 -1.16 15.19 5.18
N TYR A 42 -0.34 15.64 6.14
CA TYR A 42 1.07 15.29 6.29
C TYR A 42 1.29 14.47 7.56
N THR A 43 2.01 13.38 7.43
CA THR A 43 2.40 12.53 8.56
C THR A 43 3.74 12.96 9.13
N PRO A 44 4.02 12.73 10.44
CA PRO A 44 5.35 12.92 10.98
C PRO A 44 6.38 12.10 10.20
N SER A 45 7.54 12.68 9.97
CA SER A 45 8.64 11.97 9.31
C SER A 45 9.17 10.88 10.24
N PRO A 46 9.30 9.62 9.77
CA PRO A 46 9.94 8.56 10.56
C PRO A 46 11.37 8.94 10.97
N GLU A 47 11.86 8.36 12.06
CA GLU A 47 13.23 8.62 12.54
C GLU A 47 14.30 8.22 11.53
N THR A 48 13.99 7.27 10.66
CA THR A 48 14.87 6.81 9.59
C THR A 48 14.85 7.70 8.34
N TYR A 49 13.94 8.67 8.26
CA TYR A 49 13.85 9.56 7.09
C TYR A 49 14.71 10.82 7.27
N ILE A 50 15.15 11.38 6.15
CA ILE A 50 15.92 12.63 6.08
C ILE A 50 15.14 13.63 5.20
N PRO A 51 14.77 14.82 5.71
CA PRO A 51 14.98 15.27 7.08
C PRO A 51 14.07 14.57 8.08
N THR A 52 14.50 14.49 9.35
CA THR A 52 13.74 13.92 10.46
C THR A 52 13.65 14.90 11.63
N GLY A 53 12.76 14.61 12.57
CA GLY A 53 12.56 15.38 13.80
C GLY A 53 11.08 15.61 14.12
N ASN A 54 10.81 16.06 15.34
CA ASN A 54 9.45 16.20 15.87
C ASN A 54 8.61 17.33 15.20
N ARG A 55 9.19 18.06 14.25
CA ARG A 55 8.53 19.12 13.46
C ARG A 55 8.71 18.92 11.97
N VAL A 56 9.12 17.74 11.56
CA VAL A 56 9.27 17.38 10.15
C VAL A 56 8.13 16.48 9.75
N PHE A 57 7.53 16.78 8.63
CA PHE A 57 6.37 16.09 8.08
C PHE A 57 6.59 15.81 6.60
N PHE A 58 6.02 14.71 6.13
CA PHE A 58 6.02 14.39 4.71
C PHE A 58 4.62 13.96 4.28
N ARG A 59 4.33 14.07 3.00
CA ARG A 59 3.10 13.54 2.41
C ARG A 59 3.38 12.13 1.91
N ASN A 60 2.63 11.18 2.45
CA ASN A 60 2.63 9.81 1.98
C ASN A 60 1.51 9.64 0.96
N ALA A 61 1.83 9.13 -0.23
CA ALA A 61 0.86 8.84 -1.28
C ALA A 61 -0.29 7.94 -0.79
N ALA A 62 0.04 6.93 0.00
CA ALA A 62 -0.92 5.98 0.58
C ALA A 62 -1.58 6.46 1.88
N SER A 63 -1.67 7.75 2.13
CA SER A 63 -2.21 8.31 3.36
C SER A 63 -3.55 7.66 3.77
N TYR A 64 -3.59 7.11 4.97
CA TYR A 64 -4.81 6.55 5.54
C TYR A 64 -5.98 7.56 5.61
N MET A 65 -5.67 8.86 5.64
CA MET A 65 -6.67 9.92 5.60
C MET A 65 -7.46 9.90 4.29
N ILE A 66 -6.80 9.78 3.16
CA ILE A 66 -7.46 9.66 1.85
C ILE A 66 -8.42 8.47 1.87
N ARG A 67 -7.93 7.30 2.30
CA ARG A 67 -8.72 6.07 2.40
C ARG A 67 -9.97 6.26 3.25
N SER A 68 -9.80 6.83 4.43
CA SER A 68 -10.89 7.04 5.38
C SER A 68 -11.96 7.98 4.85
N PHE A 69 -11.59 9.07 4.19
CA PHE A 69 -12.54 9.98 3.56
C PHE A 69 -13.22 9.36 2.34
N LEU A 70 -12.50 8.58 1.53
CA LEU A 70 -13.08 7.85 0.41
C LEU A 70 -14.18 6.88 0.85
N TYR A 71 -13.96 6.12 1.92
CA TYR A 71 -15.00 5.23 2.46
C TYR A 71 -16.25 5.98 2.89
N GLN A 72 -16.10 7.21 3.39
CA GLN A 72 -17.20 8.05 3.84
C GLN A 72 -17.76 8.99 2.76
N ALA A 73 -17.15 9.04 1.59
CA ALA A 73 -17.53 9.96 0.49
C ALA A 73 -18.98 9.76 0.00
N GLY A 74 -19.51 8.55 0.10
CA GLY A 74 -20.92 8.27 -0.19
C GLY A 74 -21.89 8.71 0.93
N SER A 75 -21.38 9.09 2.08
CA SER A 75 -22.18 9.42 3.28
C SER A 75 -22.21 10.89 3.59
N THR A 76 -21.15 11.62 3.26
CA THR A 76 -21.07 13.06 3.51
C THR A 76 -20.40 13.78 2.35
N ARG A 77 -20.92 14.97 2.01
CA ARG A 77 -20.34 15.82 0.97
C ARG A 77 -18.92 16.26 1.37
N THR A 78 -18.72 16.62 2.62
CA THR A 78 -17.40 17.06 3.10
C THR A 78 -16.34 15.98 2.95
N ALA A 79 -16.65 14.72 3.29
CA ALA A 79 -15.72 13.64 3.11
C ALA A 79 -15.38 13.41 1.62
N ARG A 80 -16.39 13.53 0.74
CA ARG A 80 -16.20 13.48 -0.70
C ARG A 80 -15.26 14.59 -1.18
N ASP A 81 -15.56 15.84 -0.84
CA ASP A 81 -14.81 17.00 -1.31
C ASP A 81 -13.35 16.97 -0.81
N LEU A 82 -13.13 16.55 0.45
CA LEU A 82 -11.78 16.34 1.00
C LEU A 82 -11.02 15.19 0.32
N SER A 83 -11.70 14.08 0.03
CA SER A 83 -11.05 12.98 -0.68
C SER A 83 -10.64 13.37 -2.09
N ILE A 84 -11.49 14.09 -2.81
CA ILE A 84 -11.20 14.61 -4.15
C ILE A 84 -10.00 15.56 -4.10
N ALA A 85 -10.00 16.54 -3.20
CA ALA A 85 -8.88 17.47 -3.08
C ALA A 85 -7.54 16.78 -2.82
N MET A 86 -7.52 15.78 -1.93
CA MET A 86 -6.31 15.01 -1.66
C MET A 86 -5.88 14.12 -2.83
N LEU A 87 -6.84 13.49 -3.53
CA LEU A 87 -6.56 12.69 -4.73
C LEU A 87 -5.99 13.55 -5.85
N ASP A 88 -6.61 14.69 -6.12
CA ASP A 88 -6.17 15.61 -7.18
C ASP A 88 -4.76 16.13 -6.91
N THR A 89 -4.45 16.44 -5.64
CA THR A 89 -3.10 16.81 -5.23
C THR A 89 -2.10 15.69 -5.52
N MET A 90 -2.41 14.47 -5.09
CA MET A 90 -1.52 13.34 -5.32
C MET A 90 -1.35 13.02 -6.81
N ILE A 91 -2.41 13.12 -7.61
CA ILE A 91 -2.32 12.93 -9.05
C ILE A 91 -1.42 13.99 -9.70
N SER A 92 -1.49 15.25 -9.23
CA SER A 92 -0.62 16.31 -9.74
C SER A 92 0.87 16.10 -9.42
N GLU A 93 1.19 15.24 -8.46
CA GLU A 93 2.55 14.86 -8.07
C GLU A 93 3.04 13.56 -8.73
N GLN A 94 2.19 12.90 -9.51
CA GLN A 94 2.63 11.74 -10.29
C GLN A 94 3.72 12.14 -11.27
N SER A 95 4.85 11.43 -11.23
CA SER A 95 5.97 11.67 -12.14
C SER A 95 5.58 11.42 -13.60
N ASP A 96 6.37 11.92 -14.53
CA ASP A 96 6.17 11.66 -15.97
C ASP A 96 6.25 10.16 -16.29
N ASP A 97 7.06 9.41 -15.54
CA ASP A 97 7.18 7.96 -15.68
C ASP A 97 5.95 7.20 -15.16
N GLY A 98 5.15 7.80 -14.27
CA GLY A 98 3.89 7.24 -13.79
C GLY A 98 3.87 6.82 -12.32
N CYS A 99 4.97 6.96 -11.57
CA CYS A 99 5.02 6.66 -10.13
C CYS A 99 4.87 7.91 -9.25
N TRP A 100 4.77 7.70 -7.93
CA TRP A 100 4.80 8.75 -6.91
C TRP A 100 6.07 8.60 -6.08
N PRO A 101 7.11 9.40 -6.33
CA PRO A 101 8.38 9.29 -5.62
C PRO A 101 8.23 9.75 -4.16
N THR A 102 8.89 9.05 -3.24
CA THR A 102 9.04 9.47 -1.85
C THR A 102 10.14 10.52 -1.77
N LEU A 103 9.76 11.78 -1.56
CA LEU A 103 10.68 12.92 -1.65
C LEU A 103 11.71 12.98 -0.50
N SER A 104 11.42 12.37 0.64
CA SER A 104 12.37 12.23 1.75
C SER A 104 13.38 11.14 1.44
N GLY A 105 14.62 11.28 1.90
CA GLY A 105 15.59 10.18 1.93
C GLY A 105 15.32 9.22 3.07
N SER A 106 15.95 8.06 3.06
CA SER A 106 15.92 7.08 4.15
C SER A 106 17.36 6.66 4.49
N THR A 107 17.76 6.84 5.76
CA THR A 107 19.12 6.53 6.21
C THR A 107 19.49 5.06 6.01
N TRP A 108 18.55 4.15 6.22
CA TRP A 108 18.81 2.73 6.06
C TRP A 108 18.81 2.30 4.59
N LEU A 109 17.91 2.83 3.75
CA LEU A 109 17.91 2.56 2.30
C LEU A 109 19.17 3.09 1.63
N GLU A 110 19.64 4.27 2.05
CA GLU A 110 20.91 4.83 1.58
C GLU A 110 22.09 3.96 2.00
N SER A 111 22.10 3.50 3.27
CA SER A 111 23.18 2.66 3.81
C SER A 111 23.23 1.27 3.17
N GLU A 112 22.09 0.64 2.93
CA GLU A 112 22.03 -0.74 2.46
C GLU A 112 22.06 -0.85 0.94
N TYR A 113 21.38 0.06 0.23
CA TYR A 113 21.16 -0.05 -1.21
C TYR A 113 21.64 1.17 -2.01
N GLY A 114 22.14 2.21 -1.37
CA GLY A 114 22.48 3.46 -2.05
C GLY A 114 21.24 4.22 -2.57
N ILE A 115 20.08 3.96 -2.01
CA ILE A 115 18.80 4.56 -2.43
C ILE A 115 18.63 5.91 -1.76
N GLY A 116 18.68 6.98 -2.56
CA GLY A 116 18.54 8.37 -2.13
C GLY A 116 17.09 8.86 -2.06
N ALA A 117 16.92 10.15 -1.77
CA ALA A 117 15.60 10.81 -1.78
C ALA A 117 14.99 10.79 -3.18
N GLY A 118 13.67 10.74 -3.26
CA GLY A 118 12.94 10.58 -4.52
C GLY A 118 12.77 9.13 -4.94
N PHE A 119 12.95 8.19 -4.03
CA PHE A 119 12.81 6.76 -4.34
C PHE A 119 11.38 6.34 -4.60
N PHE A 120 11.24 5.31 -5.41
CA PHE A 120 10.02 4.55 -5.59
C PHE A 120 9.89 3.53 -4.46
N ASP A 121 8.75 3.56 -3.77
CA ASP A 121 8.33 2.56 -2.78
C ASP A 121 7.13 1.84 -3.38
N THR A 122 7.26 0.55 -3.66
CA THR A 122 6.23 -0.24 -4.35
C THR A 122 4.94 -0.28 -3.54
N ARG A 123 5.04 -0.41 -2.21
CA ARG A 123 3.88 -0.50 -1.33
C ARG A 123 3.08 0.80 -1.29
N PHE A 124 3.75 1.94 -1.08
CA PHE A 124 3.06 3.23 -1.02
C PHE A 124 2.39 3.57 -2.34
N ASN A 125 3.05 3.32 -3.45
CA ASN A 125 2.51 3.56 -4.78
C ASN A 125 1.33 2.65 -5.09
N THR A 126 1.45 1.35 -4.81
CA THR A 126 0.38 0.36 -5.03
C THR A 126 -0.84 0.65 -4.15
N GLU A 127 -0.64 1.05 -2.90
CA GLU A 127 -1.75 1.44 -2.03
C GLU A 127 -2.47 2.70 -2.52
N PHE A 128 -1.74 3.70 -3.02
CA PHE A 128 -2.36 4.89 -3.62
C PHE A 128 -3.10 4.55 -4.92
N ALA A 129 -2.51 3.76 -5.80
CA ALA A 129 -3.18 3.29 -7.01
C ALA A 129 -4.47 2.49 -6.66
N GLY A 130 -4.46 1.74 -5.57
CA GLY A 130 -5.65 1.10 -5.00
C GLY A 130 -6.71 2.10 -4.53
N LEU A 131 -6.32 3.28 -4.05
CA LEU A 131 -7.26 4.36 -3.75
C LEU A 131 -7.85 4.98 -5.01
N LEU A 132 -7.10 5.07 -6.10
CA LEU A 132 -7.62 5.49 -7.40
C LEU A 132 -8.66 4.51 -7.95
N LEU A 133 -8.48 3.20 -7.79
CA LEU A 133 -9.50 2.19 -8.10
C LEU A 133 -10.78 2.41 -7.30
N LEU A 134 -10.67 2.69 -6.01
CA LEU A 134 -11.82 2.98 -5.16
C LEU A 134 -12.50 4.30 -5.54
N ALA A 135 -11.71 5.32 -5.88
CA ALA A 135 -12.21 6.61 -6.33
C ALA A 135 -12.97 6.48 -7.66
N GLU A 136 -12.42 5.76 -8.62
CA GLU A 136 -13.07 5.49 -9.92
C GLU A 136 -14.42 4.77 -9.74
N TYR A 137 -14.50 3.83 -8.82
CA TYR A 137 -15.76 3.16 -8.47
C TYR A 137 -16.78 4.13 -7.83
N ARG A 138 -16.31 5.07 -6.99
CA ARG A 138 -17.18 5.98 -6.22
C ARG A 138 -17.67 7.18 -7.03
N PHE A 139 -16.80 7.77 -7.82
CA PHE A 139 -17.03 8.95 -8.64
C PHE A 139 -16.14 8.90 -9.89
N PRO A 140 -16.58 8.14 -10.91
CA PRO A 140 -15.80 7.89 -12.11
C PRO A 140 -15.24 9.16 -12.73
N SER A 141 -13.95 9.13 -13.10
CA SER A 141 -13.23 10.24 -13.68
C SER A 141 -12.11 9.74 -14.59
N ASP A 142 -12.03 10.27 -15.80
CA ASP A 142 -10.94 9.91 -16.73
C ASP A 142 -9.56 10.25 -16.14
N ILE A 143 -9.48 11.33 -15.32
CA ILE A 143 -8.23 11.72 -14.64
C ILE A 143 -7.73 10.59 -13.72
N TYR A 144 -8.61 9.99 -12.93
CA TYR A 144 -8.25 8.89 -12.02
C TYR A 144 -7.85 7.64 -12.81
N ARG A 145 -8.60 7.33 -13.85
CA ARG A 145 -8.33 6.18 -14.73
C ARG A 145 -7.02 6.33 -15.48
N ASP A 146 -6.71 7.51 -16.00
CA ASP A 146 -5.48 7.76 -16.73
C ASP A 146 -4.27 7.74 -15.80
N SER A 147 -4.36 8.32 -14.60
CA SER A 147 -3.33 8.23 -13.57
C SER A 147 -3.07 6.76 -13.17
N LEU A 148 -4.13 5.98 -12.96
CA LEU A 148 -4.03 4.55 -12.69
C LEU A 148 -3.34 3.78 -13.82
N ARG A 149 -3.69 4.03 -15.09
CA ARG A 149 -3.04 3.40 -16.25
C ARG A 149 -1.56 3.72 -16.33
N ARG A 150 -1.19 4.97 -16.10
CA ARG A 150 0.22 5.39 -16.08
C ARG A 150 1.01 4.61 -15.03
N TYR A 151 0.45 4.46 -13.82
CA TYR A 151 1.08 3.65 -12.79
C TYR A 151 1.19 2.17 -13.19
N CYS A 152 0.14 1.57 -13.73
CA CYS A 152 0.19 0.18 -14.19
C CYS A 152 1.26 -0.05 -15.28
N VAL A 153 1.41 0.88 -16.20
CA VAL A 153 2.48 0.82 -17.22
C VAL A 153 3.86 0.93 -16.57
N PHE A 154 4.04 1.88 -15.65
CA PHE A 154 5.28 2.03 -14.91
C PHE A 154 5.61 0.75 -14.12
N PHE A 155 4.67 0.22 -13.32
CA PHE A 155 4.91 -0.95 -12.49
C PHE A 155 5.24 -2.20 -13.33
N LYS A 156 4.57 -2.41 -14.46
CA LYS A 156 4.93 -3.52 -15.39
C LYS A 156 6.36 -3.40 -15.90
N ASN A 157 6.73 -2.22 -16.39
CA ASN A 157 8.09 -1.97 -16.86
C ASN A 157 9.12 -2.15 -15.75
N PHE A 158 8.80 -1.69 -14.53
CA PHE A 158 9.64 -1.89 -13.37
C PHE A 158 9.82 -3.37 -13.05
N ALA A 159 8.72 -4.14 -12.95
CA ALA A 159 8.75 -5.57 -12.70
C ALA A 159 9.54 -6.35 -13.77
N GLU A 160 9.38 -6.00 -15.04
CA GLU A 160 10.14 -6.62 -16.14
C GLU A 160 11.65 -6.41 -16.03
N ASN A 161 12.10 -5.27 -15.50
CA ASN A 161 13.52 -4.91 -15.45
C ASN A 161 14.23 -5.26 -14.15
N TYR A 162 13.51 -5.40 -13.03
CA TYR A 162 14.11 -5.49 -11.69
C TYR A 162 13.65 -6.68 -10.85
N HIS A 163 12.93 -7.65 -11.41
CA HIS A 163 12.55 -8.86 -10.67
C HIS A 163 13.73 -9.79 -10.44
N SER A 164 13.62 -10.61 -9.40
CA SER A 164 14.39 -11.85 -9.26
C SER A 164 13.50 -13.05 -9.56
N GLU A 165 14.07 -14.07 -10.21
CA GLU A 165 13.36 -15.31 -10.55
C GLU A 165 13.59 -16.38 -9.48
N THR A 166 12.55 -17.14 -9.14
CA THR A 166 12.66 -18.42 -8.45
C THR A 166 12.85 -19.56 -9.47
N GLY A 167 12.32 -20.70 -9.37
CA GLY A 167 12.68 -21.81 -10.29
C GLY A 167 11.96 -21.86 -11.64
N LEU A 168 10.72 -21.35 -11.74
CA LEU A 168 9.80 -21.59 -12.86
C LEU A 168 9.41 -20.33 -13.64
N GLY A 169 10.23 -19.27 -13.62
CA GLY A 169 9.91 -17.98 -14.27
C GLY A 169 8.88 -17.16 -13.50
N SER A 170 8.83 -17.39 -12.22
CA SER A 170 8.09 -16.64 -11.20
C SER A 170 8.92 -15.46 -10.70
N TRP A 171 8.26 -14.40 -10.24
CA TRP A 171 8.91 -13.12 -10.00
C TRP A 171 8.71 -12.60 -8.58
N PHE A 172 9.82 -12.34 -7.89
CA PHE A 172 9.87 -11.45 -6.74
C PHE A 172 10.23 -10.04 -7.17
N ILE A 173 9.41 -9.06 -6.76
CA ILE A 173 9.59 -7.66 -7.13
C ILE A 173 10.26 -6.92 -5.96
N PRO A 174 11.38 -6.20 -6.19
CA PRO A 174 12.05 -5.46 -5.13
C PRO A 174 11.17 -4.33 -4.59
N ASP A 175 11.24 -4.10 -3.27
CA ASP A 175 10.39 -3.14 -2.57
C ASP A 175 10.68 -1.69 -2.95
N TYR A 176 11.94 -1.37 -3.25
CA TYR A 176 12.42 0.00 -3.45
C TYR A 176 13.28 0.14 -4.68
N TRP A 177 13.19 1.29 -5.32
CA TRP A 177 14.01 1.60 -6.48
C TRP A 177 14.41 3.08 -6.52
N HIS A 178 15.61 3.35 -7.01
CA HIS A 178 16.11 4.68 -7.32
C HIS A 178 17.18 4.58 -8.41
N GLU A 179 17.23 5.54 -9.32
CA GLU A 179 18.18 5.51 -10.44
C GLU A 179 19.64 5.40 -9.98
N GLY A 180 19.98 6.01 -8.83
CA GLY A 180 21.33 6.00 -8.24
C GLY A 180 21.63 4.83 -7.31
N MET A 181 20.75 3.82 -7.19
CA MET A 181 20.96 2.70 -6.27
C MET A 181 22.23 1.91 -6.62
N SER A 182 22.93 1.44 -5.59
CA SER A 182 24.15 0.62 -5.74
C SER A 182 23.85 -0.87 -5.85
N SER A 183 22.68 -1.32 -5.35
CA SER A 183 22.19 -2.69 -5.42
C SER A 183 20.67 -2.70 -5.42
N VAL A 184 20.09 -3.76 -5.99
CA VAL A 184 18.64 -3.97 -5.97
C VAL A 184 18.20 -4.32 -4.54
N SER A 185 17.09 -3.75 -4.10
CA SER A 185 16.59 -4.00 -2.74
C SER A 185 15.98 -5.42 -2.61
N HIS A 186 15.69 -5.82 -1.38
CA HIS A 186 14.96 -7.04 -1.07
C HIS A 186 13.50 -6.96 -1.56
N THR A 187 12.83 -8.11 -1.54
CA THR A 187 11.37 -8.23 -1.64
C THR A 187 10.80 -8.60 -0.29
N SER A 188 9.88 -7.82 0.25
CA SER A 188 9.12 -8.20 1.43
C SER A 188 7.79 -8.86 1.06
N LEU A 189 7.39 -9.86 1.85
CA LEU A 189 6.19 -10.64 1.55
C LEU A 189 4.92 -9.75 1.55
N ASN A 190 4.84 -8.79 2.45
CA ASN A 190 3.69 -7.89 2.53
C ASN A 190 3.59 -6.92 1.33
N HIS A 191 4.71 -6.48 0.74
CA HIS A 191 4.70 -5.71 -0.51
C HIS A 191 4.21 -6.59 -1.66
N GLN A 192 4.85 -7.73 -1.86
CA GLN A 192 4.50 -8.70 -2.89
C GLN A 192 3.00 -9.04 -2.89
N LEU A 193 2.42 -9.38 -1.74
CA LEU A 193 1.00 -9.74 -1.61
C LEU A 193 0.05 -8.57 -1.93
N ALA A 194 0.40 -7.36 -1.50
CA ALA A 194 -0.40 -6.18 -1.79
C ALA A 194 -0.41 -5.83 -3.27
N GLU A 195 0.73 -5.98 -3.91
CA GLU A 195 0.91 -5.74 -5.34
C GLU A 195 0.15 -6.77 -6.18
N ILE A 196 0.22 -8.06 -5.84
CA ILE A 196 -0.56 -9.11 -6.48
C ILE A 196 -2.05 -8.78 -6.43
N LEU A 197 -2.56 -8.46 -5.24
CA LEU A 197 -3.96 -8.10 -5.06
C LEU A 197 -4.37 -6.86 -5.87
N PHE A 198 -3.51 -5.85 -5.90
CA PHE A 198 -3.72 -4.65 -6.69
C PHE A 198 -3.79 -4.97 -8.18
N LEU A 199 -2.84 -5.74 -8.70
CA LEU A 199 -2.75 -6.08 -10.13
C LEU A 199 -3.99 -6.84 -10.61
N TYR A 200 -4.50 -7.82 -9.86
CA TYR A 200 -5.75 -8.49 -10.18
C TYR A 200 -6.93 -7.51 -10.25
N ARG A 201 -7.05 -6.60 -9.27
CA ARG A 201 -8.11 -5.59 -9.25
C ARG A 201 -7.99 -4.58 -10.39
N ALA A 202 -6.76 -4.17 -10.70
CA ALA A 202 -6.49 -3.26 -11.80
C ALA A 202 -6.77 -3.91 -13.15
N SER A 203 -6.44 -5.20 -13.32
CA SER A 203 -6.79 -5.99 -14.50
C SER A 203 -8.31 -5.97 -14.76
N ASP A 204 -9.11 -6.25 -13.73
CA ASP A 204 -10.57 -6.20 -13.84
C ASP A 204 -11.08 -4.79 -14.21
N ALA A 205 -10.57 -3.76 -13.56
CA ALA A 205 -11.05 -2.39 -13.74
C ALA A 205 -10.65 -1.76 -15.08
N LEU A 206 -9.46 -2.11 -15.58
CA LEU A 206 -8.90 -1.57 -16.83
C LEU A 206 -9.14 -2.48 -18.04
N ALA A 207 -9.66 -3.70 -17.82
CA ALA A 207 -9.78 -4.76 -18.82
C ALA A 207 -8.42 -5.06 -19.51
N ASP A 208 -7.36 -5.19 -18.70
CA ASP A 208 -5.98 -5.47 -19.14
C ASP A 208 -5.48 -6.78 -18.52
N ASP A 209 -5.60 -7.87 -19.27
CA ASP A 209 -5.21 -9.22 -18.84
C ASP A 209 -3.69 -9.35 -18.59
N SER A 210 -2.88 -8.43 -19.11
CA SER A 210 -1.43 -8.44 -18.85
C SER A 210 -1.09 -8.15 -17.39
N LEU A 211 -1.96 -7.44 -16.66
CA LEU A 211 -1.80 -7.18 -15.23
C LEU A 211 -2.08 -8.43 -14.41
N SER A 212 -3.13 -9.19 -14.74
CA SER A 212 -3.39 -10.48 -14.06
C SER A 212 -2.30 -11.51 -14.37
N ALA A 213 -1.77 -11.53 -15.59
CA ALA A 213 -0.65 -12.40 -15.92
C ALA A 213 0.63 -12.06 -15.13
N LEU A 214 0.89 -10.78 -14.85
CA LEU A 214 1.97 -10.38 -13.95
C LEU A 214 1.68 -10.81 -12.50
N ALA A 215 0.44 -10.61 -12.02
CA ALA A 215 0.01 -11.07 -10.70
C ALA A 215 0.20 -12.59 -10.53
N ASP A 216 -0.15 -13.39 -11.55
CA ASP A 216 0.05 -14.85 -11.53
C ASP A 216 1.53 -15.22 -11.42
N ARG A 217 2.44 -14.54 -12.10
CA ARG A 217 3.89 -14.76 -11.97
C ARG A 217 4.41 -14.41 -10.57
N MET A 218 3.90 -13.33 -10.01
CA MET A 218 4.27 -12.90 -8.66
C MET A 218 3.71 -13.84 -7.59
N LEU A 219 2.49 -14.35 -7.76
CA LEU A 219 1.89 -15.34 -6.86
C LEU A 219 2.67 -16.66 -6.94
N LEU A 220 3.04 -17.09 -8.15
CA LEU A 220 3.84 -18.30 -8.34
C LEU A 220 5.17 -18.25 -7.56
N ALA A 221 5.81 -17.09 -7.42
CA ALA A 221 7.02 -16.95 -6.61
C ALA A 221 6.74 -17.23 -5.12
N VAL A 222 5.59 -16.80 -4.60
CA VAL A 222 5.17 -17.11 -3.24
C VAL A 222 4.86 -18.61 -3.10
N ASP A 223 4.20 -19.20 -4.10
CA ASP A 223 3.84 -20.63 -4.09
C ASP A 223 5.05 -21.53 -4.13
N GLU A 224 6.05 -21.20 -4.94
CA GLU A 224 7.28 -21.99 -5.07
C GLU A 224 8.15 -21.95 -3.83
N THR A 225 8.08 -20.87 -3.05
CA THR A 225 8.93 -20.69 -1.86
C THR A 225 8.22 -21.03 -0.55
N GLY A 226 6.90 -21.02 -0.52
CA GLY A 226 6.05 -21.59 0.51
C GLY A 226 6.61 -21.55 1.94
N GLU A 227 7.04 -22.70 2.44
CA GLU A 227 7.53 -22.86 3.82
C GLU A 227 8.85 -22.14 4.12
N ASP A 228 9.60 -21.72 3.10
CA ASP A 228 10.85 -20.96 3.30
C ASP A 228 10.60 -19.61 3.98
N TRP A 229 9.36 -19.10 3.88
CA TRP A 229 8.96 -17.91 4.61
C TRP A 229 8.71 -18.13 6.10
N VAL A 230 8.66 -19.38 6.58
CA VAL A 230 8.25 -19.67 7.97
C VAL A 230 9.46 -19.76 8.89
N LEU A 231 9.48 -18.91 9.92
CA LEU A 231 10.47 -18.94 11.00
C LEU A 231 10.23 -20.14 11.93
N PRO A 232 11.27 -20.63 12.64
CA PRO A 232 11.15 -21.76 13.56
C PRO A 232 10.12 -21.57 14.69
N ASP A 233 9.79 -20.34 15.04
CA ASP A 233 8.76 -20.01 16.05
C ASP A 233 7.35 -19.93 15.47
N GLY A 234 7.19 -20.11 14.15
CA GLY A 234 5.92 -20.03 13.43
C GLY A 234 5.57 -18.63 12.92
N ASN A 235 6.38 -17.61 13.21
CA ASN A 235 6.25 -16.32 12.55
C ASN A 235 6.75 -16.41 11.10
N LEU A 236 6.69 -15.32 10.35
CA LEU A 236 7.21 -15.26 8.99
C LEU A 236 8.50 -14.45 8.94
N HIS A 237 9.32 -14.73 7.95
CA HIS A 237 10.37 -13.84 7.50
C HIS A 237 9.75 -12.59 6.90
N TYR A 238 10.39 -11.44 7.14
CA TYR A 238 9.94 -10.16 6.56
C TYR A 238 10.27 -10.08 5.08
N GLN A 239 11.47 -10.53 4.70
CA GLN A 239 12.04 -10.28 3.37
C GLN A 239 12.84 -11.48 2.84
N VAL A 240 13.00 -11.48 1.52
CA VAL A 240 13.99 -12.29 0.78
C VAL A 240 14.91 -11.36 -0.01
N SER A 241 16.23 -11.60 0.05
CA SER A 241 17.21 -10.84 -0.74
C SER A 241 17.21 -11.29 -2.21
N GLN A 242 17.91 -10.55 -3.05
CA GLN A 242 18.10 -10.92 -4.47
C GLN A 242 18.87 -12.25 -4.64
N ASP A 243 19.65 -12.65 -3.64
CA ASP A 243 20.40 -13.92 -3.62
C ASP A 243 19.57 -15.09 -3.04
N GLY A 244 18.30 -14.87 -2.71
CA GLY A 244 17.37 -15.86 -2.17
C GLY A 244 17.51 -16.11 -0.66
N GLU A 245 18.23 -15.26 0.08
CA GLU A 245 18.38 -15.38 1.52
C GLU A 245 17.21 -14.72 2.26
N TYR A 246 16.53 -15.50 3.11
CA TYR A 246 15.41 -15.00 3.92
C TYR A 246 15.93 -14.32 5.18
N GLY A 247 15.32 -13.19 5.55
CA GLY A 247 15.79 -12.40 6.68
C GLY A 247 14.71 -11.62 7.40
N ASN A 248 15.11 -11.11 8.56
CA ASN A 248 14.29 -10.29 9.45
C ASN A 248 12.98 -10.96 9.88
N THR A 249 12.41 -10.43 10.95
CA THR A 249 11.12 -10.89 11.49
C THR A 249 10.01 -9.98 10.98
N ASP A 250 8.93 -10.58 10.51
CA ASP A 250 7.77 -9.88 9.98
C ASP A 250 7.01 -9.08 11.04
N TYR A 251 6.24 -8.10 10.58
CA TYR A 251 5.31 -7.29 11.36
C TYR A 251 4.33 -8.14 12.19
N PRO A 252 3.81 -7.63 13.30
CA PRO A 252 2.91 -8.42 14.15
C PRO A 252 1.71 -9.03 13.43
N TYR A 253 1.05 -8.30 12.52
CA TYR A 253 -0.18 -8.78 11.85
C TYR A 253 -0.34 -8.30 10.39
N LEU A 254 0.48 -7.35 9.91
CA LEU A 254 0.28 -6.71 8.61
C LEU A 254 0.26 -7.73 7.46
N THR A 255 1.26 -8.61 7.42
CA THR A 255 1.36 -9.64 6.38
C THR A 255 0.23 -10.66 6.45
N TYR A 256 -0.24 -11.00 7.65
CA TYR A 256 -1.43 -11.83 7.80
C TYR A 256 -2.66 -11.18 7.16
N ASP A 257 -2.86 -9.88 7.40
CA ASP A 257 -3.99 -9.15 6.81
C ASP A 257 -3.89 -9.09 5.27
N ASP A 258 -2.68 -9.01 4.71
CA ASP A 258 -2.49 -9.02 3.27
C ASP A 258 -2.69 -10.41 2.66
N LEU A 259 -2.21 -11.48 3.31
CA LEU A 259 -2.53 -12.88 2.97
C LEU A 259 -4.05 -13.10 2.96
N PHE A 260 -4.73 -12.68 4.02
CA PHE A 260 -6.19 -12.84 4.15
C PHE A 260 -6.96 -12.09 3.05
N LYS A 261 -6.56 -10.85 2.72
CA LYS A 261 -7.19 -10.06 1.66
C LYS A 261 -7.01 -10.70 0.29
N LEU A 262 -5.78 -11.19 0.00
CA LEU A 262 -5.50 -11.86 -1.27
C LEU A 262 -6.27 -13.18 -1.37
N GLN A 263 -6.21 -14.04 -0.35
CA GLN A 263 -6.94 -15.30 -0.33
C GLN A 263 -8.45 -15.10 -0.51
N LYS A 264 -9.00 -14.12 0.21
CA LYS A 264 -10.41 -13.74 0.06
C LYS A 264 -10.73 -13.30 -1.37
N TYR A 265 -9.88 -12.50 -1.98
CA TYR A 265 -10.08 -12.06 -3.36
C TYR A 265 -10.05 -13.23 -4.34
N LEU A 266 -9.09 -14.14 -4.21
CA LEU A 266 -9.01 -15.34 -5.05
C LEU A 266 -10.26 -16.22 -4.91
N SER A 267 -10.76 -16.37 -3.69
CA SER A 267 -12.00 -17.10 -3.41
C SER A 267 -13.22 -16.42 -4.01
N ASP A 268 -13.39 -15.12 -3.79
CA ASP A 268 -14.57 -14.37 -4.24
C ASP A 268 -14.61 -14.23 -5.78
N ARG A 269 -13.45 -14.00 -6.40
CA ARG A 269 -13.36 -13.67 -7.83
C ARG A 269 -13.18 -14.89 -8.72
N PHE A 270 -12.39 -15.86 -8.28
CA PHE A 270 -12.01 -17.02 -9.08
C PHE A 270 -12.55 -18.35 -8.54
N SER A 271 -13.29 -18.32 -7.41
CA SER A 271 -13.81 -19.51 -6.73
C SER A 271 -12.71 -20.54 -6.43
N ARG A 272 -11.49 -20.06 -6.15
CA ARG A 272 -10.34 -20.87 -5.77
C ARG A 272 -9.72 -20.35 -4.48
N THR A 273 -9.11 -21.25 -3.71
CA THR A 273 -8.20 -20.90 -2.61
C THR A 273 -6.80 -21.34 -2.99
N ASP A 274 -5.83 -20.63 -2.47
CA ASP A 274 -4.43 -20.95 -2.65
C ASP A 274 -3.91 -21.70 -1.41
N PRO A 275 -3.34 -22.91 -1.56
CA PRO A 275 -2.92 -23.70 -0.42
C PRO A 275 -1.69 -23.14 0.30
N VAL A 276 -0.80 -22.41 -0.40
CA VAL A 276 0.38 -21.80 0.19
C VAL A 276 0.00 -20.57 1.01
N LEU A 277 -0.90 -19.74 0.49
CA LEU A 277 -1.44 -18.63 1.29
C LEU A 277 -2.15 -19.13 2.55
N ASP A 278 -2.93 -20.23 2.46
CA ASP A 278 -3.55 -20.87 3.63
C ASP A 278 -2.51 -21.38 4.64
N LEU A 279 -1.43 -22.01 4.16
CA LEU A 279 -0.34 -22.47 5.00
C LEU A 279 0.33 -21.30 5.77
N LEU A 280 0.71 -20.25 5.06
CA LEU A 280 1.35 -19.07 5.65
C LEU A 280 0.42 -18.38 6.66
N MET A 281 -0.88 -18.27 6.34
CA MET A 281 -1.87 -17.74 7.28
C MET A 281 -2.01 -18.59 8.54
N GLN A 282 -1.99 -19.91 8.42
CA GLN A 282 -2.08 -20.83 9.57
C GLN A 282 -0.88 -20.65 10.51
N HIS A 283 0.34 -20.62 9.98
CA HIS A 283 1.55 -20.38 10.76
C HIS A 283 1.51 -19.04 11.46
N LYS A 284 1.29 -17.96 10.69
CA LYS A 284 1.25 -16.60 11.22
C LYS A 284 0.17 -16.43 12.28
N ARG A 285 -1.00 -17.00 12.07
CA ARG A 285 -2.12 -16.93 13.02
C ARG A 285 -1.80 -17.65 14.32
N ALA A 286 -1.24 -18.86 14.24
CA ALA A 286 -0.83 -19.61 15.43
C ALA A 286 0.19 -18.83 16.25
N TRP A 287 1.17 -18.21 15.58
CA TRP A 287 2.14 -17.35 16.24
C TRP A 287 1.49 -16.10 16.87
N MET A 288 0.59 -15.42 16.17
CA MET A 288 -0.13 -14.25 16.70
C MET A 288 -0.96 -14.60 17.93
N ASP A 289 -1.71 -15.71 17.89
CA ASP A 289 -2.53 -16.17 19.01
C ASP A 289 -1.66 -16.50 20.22
N ALA A 290 -0.53 -17.15 20.03
CA ALA A 290 0.44 -17.48 21.08
C ALA A 290 1.09 -16.23 21.72
N ASN A 291 1.19 -15.14 20.97
CA ASN A 291 1.77 -13.86 21.41
C ASN A 291 0.70 -12.81 21.82
N GLY A 292 -0.58 -13.19 21.90
CA GLY A 292 -1.67 -12.31 22.37
C GLY A 292 -2.01 -11.18 21.39
N ILE A 293 -1.69 -11.33 20.10
CA ILE A 293 -2.00 -10.35 19.07
C ILE A 293 -3.43 -10.60 18.57
N THR A 294 -4.31 -9.64 18.75
CA THR A 294 -5.75 -9.79 18.43
C THR A 294 -6.26 -8.82 17.36
N ALA A 295 -5.45 -7.82 17.00
CA ALA A 295 -5.80 -6.75 16.05
C ALA A 295 -5.47 -7.17 14.60
N TYR A 296 -6.13 -8.21 14.10
CA TYR A 296 -5.99 -8.70 12.73
C TYR A 296 -7.36 -9.02 12.11
N MET A 297 -7.43 -9.17 10.80
CA MET A 297 -8.64 -9.52 10.06
C MET A 297 -9.11 -10.95 10.40
N LYS A 298 -10.45 -11.13 10.45
CA LYS A 298 -11.10 -12.42 10.79
C LYS A 298 -12.11 -12.82 9.74
#